data_77b02824e47edc17d0189ad88a02006d
#
_entry.id   77b02824e47edc17d0189ad88a02006d
#
_cell.length_a   1.000
_cell.length_b   1.000
_cell.length_c   1.000
_cell.angle_alpha   90.00
_cell.angle_beta   90.00
_cell.angle_gamma   90.00
#
_symmetry.space_group_name_H-M   'P 1'
#
loop_
_entity.id
_entity.type
_entity.pdbx_description
1 polymer ?
#
loop_
_entity_poly.entity_id
_entity_poly.type
_entity_poly.pdbx_seq_one_letter_code
_entity_poly.pdbx_strand_id
1 'polypeptide(L)'
;MAKKQIKQIFRILFILASIGSLFFVPWILVKAWILPFPDTIQEQLDEAIGYGFDGMIVYVNHGGRPPEFYAAGWHDRKNKIPANPKALFKIASISKLYVAVAVAKLANDKQLPLDKTLADYFPALVGRIENADKITLRMMVQHRSGIPDFTRTAGYWEAPPKSNRENLELVMDKPADFEPNKKYGYSNTNFLLIGEIIDETLGYSHHQYIKREILIPLGLNNTY
;
A
#
# COMPACT_ATOMS: atom_id res chain seq x y z
N MET A 1 51.63 36.94 -15.81
CA MET A 1 50.23 37.37 -15.63
C MET A 1 49.24 36.21 -15.83
N ALA A 2 49.43 35.32 -16.78
CA ALA A 2 48.48 34.21 -17.03
C ALA A 2 48.16 33.25 -15.88
N LYS A 3 49.16 32.81 -15.06
CA LYS A 3 48.92 31.87 -13.92
C LYS A 3 48.04 32.47 -12.81
N LYS A 4 48.11 33.80 -12.57
CA LYS A 4 47.28 34.47 -11.56
C LYS A 4 45.83 34.59 -12.00
N GLN A 5 45.62 34.89 -13.26
CA GLN A 5 44.28 34.95 -13.85
C GLN A 5 43.59 33.58 -13.93
N ILE A 6 44.33 32.55 -14.30
CA ILE A 6 43.83 31.17 -14.29
C ILE A 6 43.37 30.73 -12.88
N LYS A 7 44.15 31.01 -11.83
CA LYS A 7 43.76 30.74 -10.46
C LYS A 7 42.49 31.50 -10.05
N GLN A 8 42.34 32.75 -10.48
CA GLN A 8 41.12 33.51 -10.19
C GLN A 8 39.89 32.92 -10.90
N ILE A 9 40.03 32.55 -12.17
CA ILE A 9 38.93 31.90 -12.91
C ILE A 9 38.51 30.59 -12.23
N PHE A 10 39.46 29.72 -11.85
CA PHE A 10 39.14 28.48 -11.12
C PHE A 10 38.44 28.74 -9.78
N ARG A 11 38.84 29.78 -9.03
CA ARG A 11 38.16 30.16 -7.77
C ARG A 11 36.71 30.59 -8.02
N ILE A 12 36.49 31.42 -9.06
CA ILE A 12 35.15 31.88 -9.41
C ILE A 12 34.26 30.69 -9.84
N LEU A 13 34.79 29.82 -10.72
CA LEU A 13 34.06 28.63 -11.15
C LEU A 13 33.73 27.69 -9.98
N PHE A 14 34.67 27.51 -9.04
CA PHE A 14 34.44 26.72 -7.84
C PHE A 14 33.35 27.33 -6.96
N ILE A 15 33.34 28.63 -6.75
CA ILE A 15 32.32 29.35 -5.97
C ILE A 15 30.95 29.21 -6.67
N LEU A 16 30.90 29.42 -7.98
CA LEU A 16 29.66 29.27 -8.74
C LEU A 16 29.11 27.83 -8.71
N ALA A 17 29.99 26.84 -8.82
CA ALA A 17 29.61 25.45 -8.71
C ALA A 17 29.11 25.11 -7.30
N SER A 18 29.76 25.65 -6.24
CA SER A 18 29.32 25.46 -4.86
C SER A 18 27.96 26.11 -4.59
N ILE A 19 27.73 27.33 -5.10
CA ILE A 19 26.42 27.99 -5.00
C ILE A 19 25.37 27.18 -5.80
N GLY A 20 25.71 26.74 -7.00
CA GLY A 20 24.81 25.89 -7.81
C GLY A 20 24.46 24.57 -7.13
N SER A 21 25.38 23.96 -6.36
CA SER A 21 25.12 22.73 -5.64
C SER A 21 24.07 22.90 -4.54
N LEU A 22 23.89 24.11 -3.99
CA LEU A 22 22.85 24.37 -2.98
C LEU A 22 21.44 24.18 -3.51
N PHE A 23 21.22 24.32 -4.81
CA PHE A 23 19.90 24.04 -5.43
C PHE A 23 19.54 22.54 -5.44
N PHE A 24 20.54 21.66 -5.31
CA PHE A 24 20.33 20.22 -5.25
C PHE A 24 20.25 19.69 -3.81
N VAL A 25 20.45 20.55 -2.82
CA VAL A 25 20.30 20.17 -1.41
C VAL A 25 18.81 19.98 -1.11
N PRO A 26 18.39 18.83 -0.58
CA PRO A 26 17.00 18.61 -0.19
C PRO A 26 16.70 19.36 1.12
N TRP A 27 16.51 20.67 1.02
CA TRP A 27 16.35 21.58 2.17
C TRP A 27 15.26 21.13 3.14
N ILE A 28 14.21 20.44 2.62
CA ILE A 28 13.18 19.87 3.49
C ILE A 28 13.73 18.85 4.47
N LEU A 29 14.66 17.99 4.03
CA LEU A 29 15.33 17.01 4.90
C LEU A 29 16.32 17.67 5.85
N VAL A 30 17.03 18.68 5.37
CA VAL A 30 17.96 19.48 6.21
C VAL A 30 17.18 20.19 7.31
N LYS A 31 16.04 20.81 6.97
CA LYS A 31 15.15 21.45 7.94
C LYS A 31 14.64 20.43 8.96
N ALA A 32 14.14 19.29 8.51
CA ALA A 32 13.63 18.24 9.38
C ALA A 32 14.72 17.63 10.31
N TRP A 33 15.99 17.71 9.93
CA TRP A 33 17.11 17.21 10.73
C TRP A 33 17.64 18.23 11.74
N ILE A 34 17.55 19.53 11.43
CA ILE A 34 18.13 20.60 12.25
C ILE A 34 17.09 21.19 13.24
N LEU A 35 15.82 21.29 12.81
CA LEU A 35 14.78 21.85 13.65
C LEU A 35 14.22 20.79 14.61
N PRO A 36 13.95 21.15 15.88
CA PRO A 36 13.25 20.25 16.77
C PRO A 36 11.86 19.95 16.21
N PHE A 37 11.36 18.73 16.50
CA PHE A 37 9.97 18.41 16.20
C PHE A 37 9.04 19.32 17.01
N PRO A 38 7.86 19.70 16.45
CA PRO A 38 6.86 20.37 17.23
C PRO A 38 6.48 19.59 18.48
N ASP A 39 6.17 20.30 19.57
CA ASP A 39 5.96 19.68 20.89
C ASP A 39 4.62 18.92 20.96
N THR A 40 3.65 19.27 20.15
CA THR A 40 2.32 18.67 20.16
C THR A 40 2.02 17.92 18.86
N ILE A 41 1.15 16.90 18.95
CA ILE A 41 0.66 16.16 17.78
C ILE A 41 -0.07 17.08 16.81
N GLN A 42 -0.84 18.04 17.32
CA GLN A 42 -1.57 18.97 16.46
C GLN A 42 -0.63 19.85 15.64
N GLU A 43 0.41 20.41 16.26
CA GLU A 43 1.41 21.19 15.55
C GLU A 43 2.17 20.38 14.50
N GLN A 44 2.48 19.09 14.79
CA GLN A 44 3.09 18.20 13.80
C GLN A 44 2.17 17.96 12.59
N LEU A 45 0.87 17.81 12.82
CA LEU A 45 -0.10 17.66 11.75
C LEU A 45 -0.23 18.95 10.92
N ASP A 46 -0.30 20.11 11.58
CA ASP A 46 -0.40 21.41 10.90
C ASP A 46 0.85 21.68 10.05
N GLU A 47 2.04 21.33 10.56
CA GLU A 47 3.27 21.39 9.77
C GLU A 47 3.24 20.45 8.57
N ALA A 48 2.75 19.20 8.75
CA ALA A 48 2.65 18.21 7.68
C ALA A 48 1.73 18.70 6.54
N ILE A 49 0.63 19.38 6.85
CA ILE A 49 -0.24 20.00 5.84
C ILE A 49 0.55 21.03 5.01
N GLY A 50 1.48 21.75 5.63
CA GLY A 50 2.38 22.70 4.94
C GLY A 50 3.29 22.01 3.90
N TYR A 51 3.55 20.71 4.01
CA TYR A 51 4.31 19.93 3.04
C TYR A 51 3.48 19.36 1.88
N GLY A 52 2.18 19.71 1.78
CA GLY A 52 1.34 19.41 0.62
C GLY A 52 0.33 18.28 0.83
N PHE A 53 0.15 17.76 2.04
CA PHE A 53 -0.95 16.87 2.33
C PHE A 53 -2.28 17.62 2.28
N ASP A 54 -3.30 17.03 1.69
CA ASP A 54 -4.64 17.64 1.66
C ASP A 54 -5.30 17.63 3.02
N GLY A 55 -5.21 16.53 3.74
CA GLY A 55 -5.74 16.37 5.07
C GLY A 55 -5.16 15.16 5.77
N MET A 56 -5.11 15.21 7.09
CA MET A 56 -4.62 14.13 7.94
C MET A 56 -5.55 13.95 9.14
N ILE A 57 -5.73 12.70 9.55
CA ILE A 57 -6.37 12.33 10.80
C ILE A 57 -5.46 11.40 11.58
N VAL A 58 -5.37 11.58 12.88
CA VAL A 58 -4.55 10.75 13.77
C VAL A 58 -5.39 10.30 14.96
N TYR A 59 -5.33 9.03 15.24
CA TYR A 59 -5.88 8.40 16.42
C TYR A 59 -4.74 7.93 17.31
N VAL A 60 -4.76 8.37 18.57
CA VAL A 60 -3.76 7.98 19.57
C VAL A 60 -4.44 7.23 20.71
N ASN A 61 -3.98 6.02 20.95
CA ASN A 61 -4.45 5.21 22.07
C ASN A 61 -3.27 4.86 22.98
N HIS A 62 -3.23 5.50 24.15
CA HIS A 62 -2.34 5.12 25.24
C HIS A 62 -3.10 4.23 26.20
N GLY A 63 -2.63 3.02 26.45
CA GLY A 63 -3.28 2.08 27.36
C GLY A 63 -3.65 2.73 28.70
N GLY A 64 -4.92 2.59 29.12
CA GLY A 64 -5.44 3.17 30.35
C GLY A 64 -5.84 4.64 30.33
N ARG A 65 -5.76 5.32 29.16
CA ARG A 65 -6.27 6.69 28.96
C ARG A 65 -7.36 6.70 27.90
N PRO A 66 -8.28 7.69 27.93
CA PRO A 66 -9.21 7.90 26.80
C PRO A 66 -8.43 8.13 25.50
N PRO A 67 -8.90 7.59 24.38
CA PRO A 67 -8.26 7.83 23.08
C PRO A 67 -8.39 9.29 22.66
N GLU A 68 -7.36 9.78 21.99
CA GLU A 68 -7.28 11.13 21.47
C GLU A 68 -7.41 11.13 19.95
N PHE A 69 -8.04 12.16 19.41
CA PHE A 69 -8.28 12.31 17.98
C PHE A 69 -7.79 13.69 17.52
N TYR A 70 -6.97 13.69 16.49
CA TYR A 70 -6.43 14.91 15.89
C TYR A 70 -6.75 14.94 14.41
N ALA A 71 -6.93 16.13 13.86
CA ALA A 71 -7.13 16.34 12.44
C ALA A 71 -6.53 17.66 11.98
N ALA A 72 -6.01 17.70 10.77
CA ALA A 72 -5.52 18.92 10.12
C ALA A 72 -5.84 18.88 8.62
N GLY A 73 -5.94 20.06 7.99
CA GLY A 73 -6.24 20.19 6.56
C GLY A 73 -7.71 19.93 6.23
N TRP A 74 -7.96 19.37 5.05
CA TRP A 74 -9.26 19.31 4.42
C TRP A 74 -9.72 17.87 4.15
N HIS A 75 -10.99 17.60 4.40
CA HIS A 75 -11.70 16.45 3.83
C HIS A 75 -12.03 16.72 2.35
N ASP A 76 -12.44 17.95 2.05
CA ASP A 76 -12.67 18.46 0.70
C ASP A 76 -12.12 19.88 0.59
N ARG A 77 -10.98 20.02 -0.03
CA ARG A 77 -10.30 21.31 -0.20
C ARG A 77 -11.11 22.28 -1.06
N LYS A 78 -11.77 21.76 -2.11
CA LYS A 78 -12.56 22.59 -3.04
C LYS A 78 -13.74 23.25 -2.34
N ASN A 79 -14.44 22.48 -1.51
CA ASN A 79 -15.61 22.94 -0.76
C ASN A 79 -15.25 23.45 0.64
N LYS A 80 -13.95 23.51 0.99
CA LYS A 80 -13.44 23.95 2.30
C LYS A 80 -14.05 23.18 3.49
N ILE A 81 -14.28 21.87 3.31
CA ILE A 81 -14.75 21.00 4.37
C ILE A 81 -13.51 20.52 5.14
N PRO A 82 -13.37 20.83 6.44
CA PRO A 82 -12.20 20.46 7.22
C PRO A 82 -12.11 18.93 7.43
N ALA A 83 -10.89 18.44 7.62
CA ALA A 83 -10.67 17.05 7.99
C ALA A 83 -11.38 16.73 9.32
N ASN A 84 -12.02 15.54 9.35
CA ASN A 84 -12.76 15.08 10.52
C ASN A 84 -12.23 13.71 10.93
N PRO A 85 -11.68 13.53 12.16
CA PRO A 85 -11.12 12.26 12.61
C PRO A 85 -12.15 11.13 12.72
N LYS A 86 -13.44 11.44 12.67
CA LYS A 86 -14.55 10.46 12.65
C LYS A 86 -15.07 10.17 11.24
N ALA A 87 -14.48 10.78 10.20
CA ALA A 87 -14.87 10.50 8.83
C ALA A 87 -14.41 9.11 8.40
N LEU A 88 -15.21 8.47 7.54
CA LEU A 88 -14.82 7.24 6.86
C LEU A 88 -13.78 7.56 5.78
N PHE A 89 -12.81 6.70 5.62
CA PHE A 89 -11.79 6.80 4.58
C PHE A 89 -11.37 5.42 4.07
N LYS A 90 -10.80 5.39 2.87
CA LYS A 90 -10.31 4.16 2.27
C LYS A 90 -9.04 3.70 2.98
N ILE A 91 -9.07 2.51 3.57
CA ILE A 91 -7.93 1.91 4.29
C ILE A 91 -6.92 1.22 3.36
N ALA A 92 -7.17 1.23 2.04
CA ALA A 92 -6.29 0.65 1.03
C ALA A 92 -5.80 -0.76 1.42
N SER A 93 -4.50 -1.01 1.39
CA SER A 93 -3.92 -2.34 1.64
C SER A 93 -4.08 -2.87 3.07
N ILE A 94 -4.53 -2.07 4.02
CA ILE A 94 -4.92 -2.58 5.35
C ILE A 94 -6.07 -3.61 5.20
N SER A 95 -6.92 -3.49 4.17
CA SER A 95 -7.97 -4.47 3.87
C SER A 95 -7.45 -5.89 3.71
N LYS A 96 -6.20 -6.07 3.26
CA LYS A 96 -5.57 -7.40 3.13
C LYS A 96 -5.44 -8.14 4.47
N LEU A 97 -5.35 -7.42 5.59
CA LEU A 97 -5.34 -8.04 6.92
C LEU A 97 -6.66 -8.78 7.18
N TYR A 98 -7.80 -8.19 6.82
CA TYR A 98 -9.11 -8.82 6.98
C TYR A 98 -9.26 -10.05 6.09
N VAL A 99 -8.77 -9.97 4.86
CA VAL A 99 -8.74 -11.13 3.94
C VAL A 99 -7.84 -12.23 4.50
N ALA A 100 -6.66 -11.91 5.02
CA ALA A 100 -5.75 -12.88 5.63
C ALA A 100 -6.37 -13.54 6.89
N VAL A 101 -7.09 -12.77 7.72
CA VAL A 101 -7.84 -13.32 8.85
C VAL A 101 -8.97 -14.24 8.38
N ALA A 102 -9.68 -13.88 7.32
CA ALA A 102 -10.70 -14.75 6.72
C ALA A 102 -10.09 -16.08 6.25
N VAL A 103 -8.96 -16.03 5.53
CA VAL A 103 -8.21 -17.24 5.14
C VAL A 103 -7.83 -18.08 6.36
N ALA A 104 -7.30 -17.46 7.41
CA ALA A 104 -6.88 -18.17 8.61
C ALA A 104 -8.06 -18.86 9.33
N LYS A 105 -9.22 -18.18 9.44
CA LYS A 105 -10.45 -18.78 10.00
C LYS A 105 -10.93 -19.96 9.17
N LEU A 106 -11.05 -19.77 7.86
CA LEU A 106 -11.50 -20.83 6.94
C LEU A 106 -10.54 -22.02 6.89
N ALA A 107 -9.24 -21.78 7.00
CA ALA A 107 -8.24 -22.84 7.09
C ALA A 107 -8.35 -23.62 8.44
N ASN A 108 -8.54 -22.90 9.54
CA ASN A 108 -8.78 -23.52 10.86
C ASN A 108 -10.04 -24.41 10.83
N ASP A 109 -11.09 -23.96 10.17
CA ASP A 109 -12.36 -24.67 10.03
C ASP A 109 -12.32 -25.76 8.93
N LYS A 110 -11.11 -26.02 8.36
CA LYS A 110 -10.83 -27.01 7.32
C LYS A 110 -11.64 -26.81 6.01
N GLN A 111 -12.14 -25.61 5.78
CA GLN A 111 -12.87 -25.25 4.57
C GLN A 111 -11.95 -24.78 3.46
N LEU A 112 -10.76 -24.24 3.80
CA LEU A 112 -9.83 -23.66 2.85
C LEU A 112 -8.40 -24.19 3.08
N PRO A 113 -7.99 -25.27 2.38
CA PRO A 113 -6.65 -25.83 2.50
C PRO A 113 -5.58 -24.87 2.00
N LEU A 114 -4.60 -24.52 2.87
CA LEU A 114 -3.54 -23.56 2.54
C LEU A 114 -2.53 -24.08 1.51
N ASP A 115 -2.38 -25.39 1.41
CA ASP A 115 -1.36 -26.02 0.54
C ASP A 115 -1.93 -26.47 -0.81
N LYS A 116 -3.22 -26.23 -1.07
CA LYS A 116 -3.85 -26.39 -2.35
C LYS A 116 -3.31 -25.34 -3.33
N THR A 117 -3.06 -25.75 -4.58
CA THR A 117 -2.43 -24.88 -5.59
C THR A 117 -3.42 -23.94 -6.27
N LEU A 118 -2.91 -22.92 -6.93
CA LEU A 118 -3.73 -22.03 -7.76
C LEU A 118 -4.40 -22.81 -8.90
N ALA A 119 -3.70 -23.78 -9.48
CA ALA A 119 -4.24 -24.66 -10.51
C ALA A 119 -5.39 -25.54 -9.99
N ASP A 120 -5.36 -25.94 -8.72
CA ASP A 120 -6.44 -26.71 -8.10
C ASP A 120 -7.70 -25.88 -7.87
N TYR A 121 -7.55 -24.57 -7.61
CA TYR A 121 -8.68 -23.65 -7.46
C TYR A 121 -9.21 -23.18 -8.82
N PHE A 122 -8.30 -22.80 -9.71
CA PHE A 122 -8.62 -22.25 -11.02
C PHE A 122 -7.84 -22.96 -12.14
N PRO A 123 -8.30 -24.14 -12.59
CA PRO A 123 -7.63 -24.88 -13.66
C PRO A 123 -7.46 -24.07 -14.96
N ALA A 124 -8.36 -23.10 -15.21
CA ALA A 124 -8.28 -22.22 -16.37
C ALA A 124 -7.08 -21.26 -16.36
N LEU A 125 -6.40 -21.09 -15.21
CA LEU A 125 -5.21 -20.27 -15.09
C LEU A 125 -3.91 -21.02 -15.40
N VAL A 126 -3.97 -22.34 -15.57
CA VAL A 126 -2.83 -23.15 -15.99
C VAL A 126 -2.38 -22.71 -17.39
N GLY A 127 -1.08 -22.40 -17.52
CA GLY A 127 -0.54 -21.85 -18.76
C GLY A 127 -0.77 -20.35 -18.98
N ARG A 128 -1.66 -19.71 -18.20
CA ARG A 128 -1.90 -18.25 -18.21
C ARG A 128 -1.16 -17.54 -17.06
N ILE A 129 -1.04 -18.20 -15.92
CA ILE A 129 -0.20 -17.77 -14.79
C ILE A 129 0.94 -18.77 -14.67
N GLU A 130 2.17 -18.28 -14.83
CA GLU A 130 3.37 -19.13 -14.74
C GLU A 130 3.46 -19.77 -13.35
N ASN A 131 3.77 -21.06 -13.28
CA ASN A 131 3.84 -21.86 -12.05
C ASN A 131 2.51 -21.98 -11.26
N ALA A 132 1.35 -21.81 -11.88
CA ALA A 132 0.05 -21.95 -11.22
C ALA A 132 -0.12 -23.31 -10.50
N ASP A 133 0.50 -24.36 -11.02
CA ASP A 133 0.55 -25.72 -10.48
C ASP A 133 1.45 -25.90 -9.24
N LYS A 134 2.30 -24.91 -8.94
CA LYS A 134 3.24 -24.90 -7.80
C LYS A 134 2.87 -23.83 -6.76
N ILE A 135 2.16 -22.78 -7.15
CA ILE A 135 1.79 -21.67 -6.29
C ILE A 135 0.66 -22.10 -5.37
N THR A 136 0.91 -22.16 -4.07
CA THR A 136 -0.12 -22.49 -3.08
C THR A 136 -0.82 -21.24 -2.53
N LEU A 137 -2.03 -21.41 -1.97
CA LEU A 137 -2.72 -20.34 -1.26
C LEU A 137 -1.84 -19.73 -0.15
N ARG A 138 -1.10 -20.55 0.59
CA ARG A 138 -0.12 -20.11 1.59
C ARG A 138 0.91 -19.14 1.01
N MET A 139 1.48 -19.48 -0.15
CA MET A 139 2.46 -18.62 -0.82
C MET A 139 1.86 -17.30 -1.28
N MET A 140 0.62 -17.29 -1.72
CA MET A 140 -0.08 -16.05 -2.11
C MET A 140 -0.32 -15.14 -0.89
N VAL A 141 -0.84 -15.66 0.22
CA VAL A 141 -1.04 -14.89 1.46
C VAL A 141 0.27 -14.30 1.98
N GLN A 142 1.38 -15.02 1.84
CA GLN A 142 2.70 -14.59 2.27
C GLN A 142 3.45 -13.71 1.27
N HIS A 143 2.85 -13.38 0.11
CA HIS A 143 3.53 -12.71 -1.00
C HIS A 143 4.80 -13.42 -1.48
N ARG A 144 4.76 -14.74 -1.55
CA ARG A 144 5.85 -15.62 -1.99
C ARG A 144 5.53 -16.39 -3.27
N SER A 145 4.47 -16.00 -3.97
CA SER A 145 3.99 -16.69 -5.19
C SER A 145 4.88 -16.46 -6.41
N GLY A 146 5.47 -15.29 -6.55
CA GLY A 146 6.15 -14.84 -7.76
C GLY A 146 5.20 -14.25 -8.81
N ILE A 147 3.87 -14.22 -8.58
CA ILE A 147 2.91 -13.64 -9.52
C ILE A 147 3.16 -12.13 -9.63
N PRO A 148 3.31 -11.58 -10.87
CA PRO A 148 3.49 -10.15 -11.07
C PRO A 148 2.36 -9.31 -10.48
N ASP A 149 2.68 -8.11 -10.03
CA ASP A 149 1.69 -7.16 -9.53
C ASP A 149 1.08 -6.36 -10.70
N PHE A 150 -0.23 -6.47 -10.90
CA PHE A 150 -0.93 -5.76 -11.97
C PHE A 150 -0.80 -4.23 -11.85
N THR A 151 -0.62 -3.68 -10.65
CA THR A 151 -0.48 -2.24 -10.44
C THR A 151 0.84 -1.66 -10.96
N ARG A 152 1.81 -2.55 -11.32
CA ARG A 152 3.07 -2.15 -11.95
C ARG A 152 2.99 -2.04 -13.46
N THR A 153 1.85 -2.38 -14.06
CA THR A 153 1.63 -2.20 -15.50
C THR A 153 1.69 -0.72 -15.86
N ALA A 154 2.43 -0.38 -16.91
CA ALA A 154 2.54 1.01 -17.37
C ALA A 154 1.15 1.61 -17.65
N GLY A 155 0.93 2.85 -17.21
CA GLY A 155 -0.36 3.53 -17.35
C GLY A 155 -1.48 3.07 -16.43
N TYR A 156 -1.21 2.14 -15.50
CA TYR A 156 -2.24 1.60 -14.60
C TYR A 156 -2.95 2.69 -13.78
N TRP A 157 -2.19 3.64 -13.24
CA TRP A 157 -2.74 4.67 -12.35
C TRP A 157 -3.42 5.82 -13.09
N GLU A 158 -3.12 5.99 -14.38
CA GLU A 158 -3.78 6.97 -15.26
C GLU A 158 -5.15 6.48 -15.73
N ALA A 159 -5.27 5.17 -15.97
CA ALA A 159 -6.49 4.53 -16.46
C ALA A 159 -6.66 3.12 -15.83
N PRO A 160 -6.98 3.04 -14.53
CA PRO A 160 -7.09 1.74 -13.86
C PRO A 160 -8.27 0.92 -14.43
N PRO A 161 -8.09 -0.40 -14.60
CA PRO A 161 -9.16 -1.30 -14.99
C PRO A 161 -10.36 -1.23 -14.02
N LYS A 162 -11.55 -1.53 -14.54
CA LYS A 162 -12.81 -1.39 -13.79
C LYS A 162 -13.27 -2.68 -13.11
N SER A 163 -12.65 -3.81 -13.46
CA SER A 163 -13.04 -5.11 -12.91
C SER A 163 -11.82 -5.94 -12.47
N ASN A 164 -12.05 -6.92 -11.59
CA ASN A 164 -11.06 -7.90 -11.18
C ASN A 164 -10.49 -8.66 -12.38
N ARG A 165 -11.37 -9.06 -13.31
CA ARG A 165 -10.96 -9.77 -14.52
C ARG A 165 -10.02 -8.95 -15.38
N GLU A 166 -10.32 -7.68 -15.63
CA GLU A 166 -9.44 -6.79 -16.39
C GLU A 166 -8.09 -6.60 -15.68
N ASN A 167 -8.07 -6.50 -14.34
CA ASN A 167 -6.83 -6.45 -13.57
C ASN A 167 -6.01 -7.73 -13.74
N LEU A 168 -6.66 -8.90 -13.72
CA LEU A 168 -5.97 -10.19 -13.87
C LEU A 168 -5.39 -10.36 -15.28
N GLU A 169 -6.09 -9.92 -16.32
CA GLU A 169 -5.60 -9.95 -17.72
C GLU A 169 -4.28 -9.15 -17.89
N LEU A 170 -4.03 -8.13 -17.05
CA LEU A 170 -2.77 -7.37 -17.09
C LEU A 170 -1.53 -8.19 -16.73
N VAL A 171 -1.70 -9.33 -16.07
CA VAL A 171 -0.59 -10.18 -15.62
C VAL A 171 -0.61 -11.58 -16.24
N MET A 172 -1.71 -11.98 -16.88
CA MET A 172 -1.77 -13.23 -17.61
C MET A 172 -0.73 -13.26 -18.73
N ASP A 173 -0.18 -14.44 -18.99
CA ASP A 173 0.84 -14.69 -20.00
C ASP A 173 2.15 -13.90 -19.81
N LYS A 174 2.35 -13.31 -18.63
CA LYS A 174 3.61 -12.68 -18.25
C LYS A 174 4.49 -13.63 -17.45
N PRO A 175 5.83 -13.50 -17.58
CA PRO A 175 6.74 -14.29 -16.78
C PRO A 175 6.60 -13.97 -15.29
N ALA A 176 6.80 -14.98 -14.44
CA ALA A 176 6.85 -14.79 -13.00
C ALA A 176 8.02 -13.88 -12.59
N ASP A 177 7.83 -13.02 -11.60
CA ASP A 177 8.91 -12.17 -11.05
C ASP A 177 10.03 -13.02 -10.42
N PHE A 178 9.69 -14.21 -9.93
CA PHE A 178 10.61 -15.21 -9.35
C PHE A 178 9.88 -16.54 -9.14
N GLU A 179 10.66 -17.61 -8.98
CA GLU A 179 10.14 -18.94 -8.67
C GLU A 179 9.36 -18.97 -7.34
N PRO A 180 8.24 -19.71 -7.25
CA PRO A 180 7.43 -19.82 -6.05
C PRO A 180 8.27 -20.18 -4.81
N ASN A 181 8.00 -19.52 -3.71
CA ASN A 181 8.65 -19.66 -2.41
C ASN A 181 10.14 -19.25 -2.33
N LYS A 182 10.75 -18.74 -3.40
CA LYS A 182 12.16 -18.33 -3.39
C LYS A 182 12.41 -16.95 -2.80
N LYS A 183 11.45 -16.03 -2.96
CA LYS A 183 11.58 -14.63 -2.48
C LYS A 183 10.25 -14.14 -1.89
N TYR A 184 10.31 -13.01 -1.22
CA TYR A 184 9.16 -12.17 -0.95
C TYR A 184 9.03 -11.13 -2.07
N GLY A 185 7.83 -10.97 -2.61
CA GLY A 185 7.50 -9.94 -3.58
C GLY A 185 6.04 -9.55 -3.45
N TYR A 186 5.79 -8.34 -2.91
CA TYR A 186 4.45 -7.84 -2.76
C TYR A 186 3.73 -7.80 -4.11
N SER A 187 2.52 -8.36 -4.17
CA SER A 187 1.68 -8.36 -5.36
C SER A 187 0.21 -8.26 -4.98
N ASN A 188 -0.46 -7.24 -5.51
CA ASN A 188 -1.92 -7.08 -5.36
C ASN A 188 -2.68 -8.20 -6.04
N THR A 189 -2.13 -8.79 -7.10
CA THR A 189 -2.70 -9.94 -7.81
C THR A 189 -2.95 -11.12 -6.88
N ASN A 190 -2.06 -11.37 -5.91
CA ASN A 190 -2.29 -12.42 -4.92
C ASN A 190 -3.61 -12.25 -4.18
N PHE A 191 -3.88 -11.06 -3.67
CA PHE A 191 -5.07 -10.81 -2.85
C PHE A 191 -6.35 -10.68 -3.66
N LEU A 192 -6.26 -10.31 -4.93
CA LEU A 192 -7.36 -10.43 -5.87
C LEU A 192 -7.77 -11.90 -6.03
N LEU A 193 -6.81 -12.78 -6.35
CA LEU A 193 -7.05 -14.23 -6.50
C LEU A 193 -7.52 -14.87 -5.20
N ILE A 194 -6.96 -14.49 -4.04
CA ILE A 194 -7.41 -15.00 -2.73
C ILE A 194 -8.88 -14.64 -2.48
N GLY A 195 -9.31 -13.42 -2.81
CA GLY A 195 -10.71 -13.03 -2.70
C GLY A 195 -11.62 -13.94 -3.55
N GLU A 196 -11.25 -14.18 -4.81
CA GLU A 196 -11.99 -15.08 -5.70
C GLU A 196 -11.98 -16.54 -5.22
N ILE A 197 -10.86 -17.03 -4.66
CA ILE A 197 -10.79 -18.37 -4.04
C ILE A 197 -11.76 -18.49 -2.86
N ILE A 198 -11.86 -17.47 -2.02
CA ILE A 198 -12.81 -17.47 -0.90
C ILE A 198 -14.25 -17.46 -1.43
N ASP A 199 -14.55 -16.62 -2.42
CA ASP A 199 -15.87 -16.52 -3.03
C ASP A 199 -16.33 -17.87 -3.63
N GLU A 200 -15.45 -18.53 -4.38
CA GLU A 200 -15.68 -19.85 -4.96
C GLU A 200 -15.90 -20.92 -3.88
N THR A 201 -15.08 -20.89 -2.83
CA THR A 201 -15.16 -21.86 -1.72
C THR A 201 -16.48 -21.72 -0.94
N LEU A 202 -16.94 -20.49 -0.72
CA LEU A 202 -18.11 -20.20 0.11
C LEU A 202 -19.42 -20.16 -0.70
N GLY A 203 -19.36 -19.94 -2.02
CA GLY A 203 -20.52 -19.70 -2.87
C GLY A 203 -21.16 -18.32 -2.66
N TYR A 204 -20.48 -17.42 -1.92
CA TYR A 204 -20.88 -16.01 -1.74
C TYR A 204 -19.65 -15.14 -1.47
N SER A 205 -19.83 -13.81 -1.57
CA SER A 205 -18.74 -12.85 -1.49
C SER A 205 -17.94 -12.90 -0.18
N HIS A 206 -16.60 -12.92 -0.27
CA HIS A 206 -15.68 -12.78 0.88
C HIS A 206 -15.94 -11.50 1.67
N HIS A 207 -16.45 -10.44 1.05
CA HIS A 207 -16.84 -9.21 1.78
C HIS A 207 -17.97 -9.49 2.76
N GLN A 208 -18.96 -10.31 2.38
CA GLN A 208 -20.05 -10.72 3.28
C GLN A 208 -19.54 -11.60 4.42
N TYR A 209 -18.61 -12.51 4.11
CA TYR A 209 -17.95 -13.34 5.12
C TYR A 209 -17.18 -12.48 6.13
N ILE A 210 -16.31 -11.58 5.65
CA ILE A 210 -15.52 -10.67 6.49
C ILE A 210 -16.45 -9.84 7.38
N LYS A 211 -17.50 -9.27 6.82
CA LYS A 211 -18.49 -8.48 7.57
C LYS A 211 -19.09 -9.29 8.71
N ARG A 212 -19.62 -10.48 8.40
CA ARG A 212 -20.35 -11.32 9.36
C ARG A 212 -19.43 -11.95 10.40
N GLU A 213 -18.28 -12.49 9.98
CA GLU A 213 -17.44 -13.34 10.81
C GLU A 213 -16.29 -12.59 11.50
N ILE A 214 -16.00 -11.36 11.06
CA ILE A 214 -14.89 -10.58 11.59
C ILE A 214 -15.36 -9.21 12.09
N LEU A 215 -15.97 -8.37 11.23
CA LEU A 215 -16.25 -6.98 11.58
C LEU A 215 -17.34 -6.88 12.66
N ILE A 216 -18.46 -7.56 12.49
CA ILE A 216 -19.57 -7.54 13.45
C ILE A 216 -19.14 -8.08 14.81
N PRO A 217 -18.49 -9.26 14.94
CA PRO A 217 -18.02 -9.77 16.22
C PRO A 217 -17.01 -8.86 16.93
N LEU A 218 -16.23 -8.08 16.19
CA LEU A 218 -15.28 -7.12 16.73
C LEU A 218 -15.90 -5.74 17.00
N GLY A 219 -17.20 -5.54 16.76
CA GLY A 219 -17.88 -4.27 16.95
C GLY A 219 -17.46 -3.19 15.95
N LEU A 220 -16.86 -3.56 14.81
CA LEU A 220 -16.38 -2.65 13.75
C LEU A 220 -17.53 -2.23 12.82
N ASN A 221 -18.55 -1.58 13.40
CA ASN A 221 -19.81 -1.27 12.71
C ASN A 221 -19.68 -0.21 11.61
N ASN A 222 -18.59 0.54 11.60
CA ASN A 222 -18.29 1.59 10.61
C ASN A 222 -17.17 1.18 9.64
N THR A 223 -16.93 -0.12 9.48
CA THR A 223 -15.98 -0.70 8.50
C THR A 223 -16.78 -1.47 7.45
N TYR A 224 -16.53 -1.19 6.15
CA TYR A 224 -17.23 -1.76 5.01
C TYR A 224 -16.27 -2.37 4.01
#